data_91534655e95bb7cc21835727702531ba
#
_entry.id   91534655e95bb7cc21835727702531ba
#
_cell.length_a   1.000
_cell.length_b   1.000
_cell.length_c   1.000
_cell.angle_alpha   90.00
_cell.angle_beta   90.00
_cell.angle_gamma   90.00
#
_symmetry.space_group_name_H-M   'P 1'
#
loop_
_entity.id
_entity.type
_entity.pdbx_description
1 polymer ?
#
loop_
_entity_poly.entity_id
_entity_poly.type
_entity_poly.pdbx_seq_one_letter_code
_entity_poly.pdbx_strand_id
1 'polypeptide(L)' 'MLDSTLTAPAPELPALTPREHEVLAYLAQGHTYRMIACQMGLSPHTVDTYLRRLRSKTGSVNRTQLTHIAFRLGY' A
#
# COMPACT_ATOMS: atom_id res chain seq x y z
N MET A 1 -26.14 9.38 19.38
CA MET A 1 -25.54 9.27 19.15
C MET A 1 -24.65 9.01 19.06
N LEU A 2 -24.42 8.90 19.07
CA LEU A 2 -23.59 8.73 19.06
C LEU A 2 -22.81 8.36 18.42
N ASP A 3 -22.79 8.17 17.94
CA ASP A 3 -22.17 7.80 17.42
C ASP A 3 -21.24 7.87 16.58
N SER A 4 -21.34 8.56 15.86
CA SER A 4 -20.32 8.74 14.84
C SER A 4 -18.97 8.96 15.44
N THR A 5 -18.96 9.51 16.56
CA THR A 5 -17.70 9.62 17.29
C THR A 5 -17.20 8.26 17.73
N LEU A 6 -18.14 7.38 17.99
CA LEU A 6 -17.78 6.03 18.37
C LEU A 6 -17.20 5.28 17.20
N THR A 7 -17.65 5.65 16.04
CA THR A 7 -17.07 5.10 14.83
C THR A 7 -15.98 6.01 14.36
N ALA A 8 -15.13 6.41 15.28
CA ALA A 8 -13.99 7.19 14.88
C ALA A 8 -13.44 6.55 13.61
N PRO A 9 -13.28 7.31 12.57
CA PRO A 9 -12.78 6.74 11.35
C PRO A 9 -11.45 6.06 11.63
N ALA A 10 -11.22 4.97 10.95
CA ALA A 10 -9.91 4.40 10.95
C ALA A 10 -8.92 5.52 10.67
N PRO A 11 -7.72 5.46 11.23
CA PRO A 11 -6.72 6.47 10.95
C PRO A 11 -6.71 6.69 9.45
N GLU A 12 -6.96 7.91 9.06
CA GLU A 12 -7.00 8.22 7.65
C GLU A 12 -5.60 8.15 7.12
N LEU A 13 -5.40 7.28 6.17
CA LEU A 13 -4.14 7.25 5.46
C LEU A 13 -4.15 8.42 4.47
N PRO A 14 -2.99 9.02 4.21
CA PRO A 14 -2.90 9.95 3.10
C PRO A 14 -3.44 9.29 1.84
N ALA A 15 -4.04 10.08 0.98
CA ALA A 15 -4.62 9.56 -0.24
C ALA A 15 -3.55 8.84 -1.06
N LEU A 16 -3.88 7.64 -1.50
CA LEU A 16 -3.00 6.86 -2.34
C LEU A 16 -3.33 7.12 -3.79
N THR A 17 -2.32 7.20 -4.62
CA THR A 17 -2.53 7.34 -6.06
C THR A 17 -2.98 6.01 -6.65
N PRO A 18 -3.60 6.01 -7.85
CA PRO A 18 -3.98 4.76 -8.50
C PRO A 18 -2.80 3.80 -8.67
N ARG A 19 -1.63 4.31 -9.00
CA ARG A 19 -0.43 3.47 -9.15
C ARG A 19 -0.01 2.87 -7.82
N GLU A 20 -0.12 3.62 -6.73
CA GLU A 20 0.18 3.10 -5.41
C GLU A 20 -0.80 2.00 -5.02
N HIS A 21 -2.08 2.16 -5.35
CA HIS A 21 -3.06 1.10 -5.14
C HIS A 21 -2.68 -0.16 -5.91
N GLU A 22 -2.23 -0.02 -7.16
CA GLU A 22 -1.81 -1.17 -7.95
C GLU A 22 -0.65 -1.91 -7.27
N VAL A 23 0.33 -1.16 -6.77
CA VAL A 23 1.46 -1.79 -6.09
C VAL A 23 1.00 -2.57 -4.87
N LEU A 24 0.09 -1.98 -4.08
CA LEU A 24 -0.44 -2.67 -2.90
C LEU A 24 -1.18 -3.94 -3.28
N ALA A 25 -1.96 -3.90 -4.36
CA ALA A 25 -2.70 -5.06 -4.81
C ALA A 25 -1.74 -6.20 -5.18
N TYR A 26 -0.66 -5.89 -5.88
CA TYR A 26 0.33 -6.90 -6.24
C TYR A 26 1.04 -7.45 -5.01
N LEU A 27 1.35 -6.59 -4.03
CA LEU A 27 1.97 -7.06 -2.80
C LEU A 27 1.06 -8.05 -2.07
N ALA A 28 -0.24 -7.74 -2.02
CA ALA A 28 -1.20 -8.64 -1.37
C ALA A 28 -1.30 -9.98 -2.08
N GLN A 29 -0.99 -10.02 -3.37
CA GLN A 29 -0.98 -11.25 -4.14
C GLN A 29 0.34 -12.01 -4.01
N GLY A 30 1.29 -11.47 -3.26
CA GLY A 30 2.55 -12.15 -3.04
C GLY A 30 3.62 -11.88 -4.09
N HIS A 31 3.42 -10.85 -4.90
CA HIS A 31 4.41 -10.52 -5.93
C HIS A 31 5.68 -9.95 -5.32
N THR A 32 6.82 -10.31 -5.90
CA THR A 32 8.09 -9.68 -5.56
C THR A 32 8.16 -8.31 -6.23
N TYR A 33 9.09 -7.49 -5.79
CA TYR A 33 9.29 -6.17 -6.39
C TYR A 33 9.57 -6.28 -7.88
N ARG A 34 10.38 -7.28 -8.28
CA ARG A 34 10.68 -7.50 -9.69
C ARG A 34 9.44 -7.87 -10.48
N MET A 35 8.60 -8.73 -9.90
CA MET A 35 7.35 -9.11 -10.55
C MET A 35 6.42 -7.91 -10.71
N ILE A 36 6.36 -7.07 -9.69
CA ILE A 36 5.54 -5.85 -9.75
C ILE A 36 6.04 -4.95 -10.88
N ALA A 37 7.35 -4.75 -10.95
CA ALA A 37 7.93 -3.93 -12.01
C ALA A 37 7.55 -4.48 -13.38
N CYS A 38 7.65 -5.79 -13.55
CA CYS A 38 7.31 -6.43 -14.80
C CYS A 38 5.83 -6.23 -15.14
N GLN A 39 4.95 -6.46 -14.17
CA GLN A 39 3.51 -6.35 -14.39
C GLN A 39 3.07 -4.92 -14.71
N MET A 40 3.72 -3.96 -14.12
CA MET A 40 3.34 -2.56 -14.31
C MET A 40 4.12 -1.87 -15.44
N GLY A 41 5.05 -2.60 -16.05
CA GLY A 41 5.86 -2.01 -17.12
C GLY A 41 6.80 -0.93 -16.61
N LEU A 42 7.30 -1.09 -15.38
CA LEU A 42 8.14 -0.09 -14.73
C LEU A 42 9.53 -0.68 -14.47
N SER A 43 10.51 0.20 -14.27
CA SER A 43 11.81 -0.25 -13.82
C SER A 43 11.73 -0.63 -12.33
N PRO A 44 12.59 -1.54 -11.86
CA PRO A 44 12.65 -1.85 -10.43
C PRO A 44 12.90 -0.62 -9.57
N HIS A 45 13.67 0.33 -10.08
CA HIS A 45 13.95 1.56 -9.35
C HIS A 45 12.68 2.38 -9.14
N THR A 46 11.81 2.43 -10.15
CA THR A 46 10.54 3.16 -10.03
C THR A 46 9.63 2.48 -9.03
N VAL A 47 9.58 1.14 -9.06
CA VAL A 47 8.80 0.39 -8.07
C VAL A 47 9.32 0.69 -6.67
N ASP A 48 10.63 0.72 -6.49
CA ASP A 48 11.22 1.04 -5.20
C ASP A 48 10.77 2.41 -4.70
N THR A 49 10.67 3.38 -5.60
CA THR A 49 10.18 4.72 -5.26
C THR A 49 8.73 4.65 -4.78
N TYR A 50 7.87 3.92 -5.47
CA TYR A 50 6.48 3.76 -5.05
C TYR A 50 6.41 3.09 -3.67
N LEU A 51 7.21 2.07 -3.45
CA LEU A 51 7.21 1.35 -2.18
C LEU A 51 7.67 2.23 -1.03
N ARG A 52 8.65 3.07 -1.30
CA ARG A 52 9.15 4.00 -0.30
C ARG A 52 8.07 5.01 0.07
N ARG A 53 7.34 5.52 -0.91
CA ARG A 53 6.22 6.41 -0.66
C ARG A 53 5.11 5.73 0.11
N LEU A 54 4.80 4.49 -0.25
CA LEU A 54 3.78 3.72 0.44
C LEU A 54 4.16 3.47 1.90
N ARG A 55 5.40 3.12 2.15
CA ARG A 55 5.85 2.94 3.54
C ARG A 55 5.70 4.22 4.33
N SER A 56 6.05 5.34 3.73
CA SER A 56 5.91 6.64 4.38
C SER A 56 4.45 6.96 4.66
N LYS A 57 3.57 6.74 3.68
CA LYS A 57 2.15 7.09 3.81
C LYS A 57 1.42 6.18 4.80
N THR A 58 1.84 4.93 4.91
CA THR A 58 1.16 3.95 5.76
C THR A 58 1.82 3.77 7.11
N GLY A 59 2.99 4.36 7.30
CA GLY A 59 3.73 4.16 8.55
C GLY A 59 4.41 2.81 8.64
N SER A 60 4.49 2.08 7.53
CA SER A 60 5.14 0.77 7.52
C SER A 60 6.66 0.94 7.50
N VAL A 61 7.36 0.07 8.24
CA VAL A 61 8.81 0.15 8.29
C VAL A 61 9.48 -0.87 7.38
N ASN A 62 8.72 -1.86 6.90
CA ASN A 62 9.29 -2.87 6.01
C ASN A 62 8.20 -3.45 5.12
N ARG A 63 8.61 -4.31 4.20
CA ARG A 63 7.73 -4.92 3.23
C ARG A 63 6.63 -5.76 3.87
N THR A 64 6.97 -6.48 4.93
CA THR A 64 6.00 -7.35 5.60
C THR A 64 4.86 -6.53 6.17
N GLN A 65 5.17 -5.44 6.83
CA GLN A 65 4.14 -4.56 7.38
C GLN A 65 3.29 -3.95 6.27
N LEU A 66 3.93 -3.56 5.18
CA LEU A 66 3.20 -2.99 4.05
C LEU A 66 2.23 -4.01 3.45
N THR A 67 2.65 -5.26 3.33
CA THR A 67 1.78 -6.32 2.84
C THR A 67 0.59 -6.52 3.77
N HIS A 68 0.82 -6.49 5.07
CA HIS A 68 -0.26 -6.57 6.04
C HIS A 68 -1.28 -5.46 5.85
N ILE A 69 -0.79 -4.25 5.61
CA ILE A 69 -1.67 -3.12 5.39
C ILE A 69 -2.49 -3.33 4.12
N ALA A 70 -1.87 -3.88 3.08
CA ALA A 70 -2.60 -4.18 1.85
C ALA A 70 -3.77 -5.12 2.15
N PHE A 71 -3.56 -6.18 2.94
CA PHE A 71 -4.65 -7.06 3.32
C PHE A 71 -5.73 -6.33 4.09
N ARG A 72 -5.36 -5.47 5.01
CA ARG A 72 -6.33 -4.71 5.80
C ARG A 72 -7.17 -3.78 4.94
N LEU A 73 -6.59 -3.27 3.86
CA LEU A 73 -7.30 -2.39 2.95
C LEU A 73 -8.17 -3.16 1.97
N GLY A 74 -8.18 -4.48 2.02
CA GLY A 74 -9.07 -5.30 1.21
C GLY A 74 -8.49 -5.75 -0.12
N TYR A 75 -7.21 -5.70 -0.28
CA TYR A 75 -6.59 -6.19 -1.52
C TYR A 75 -6.39 -7.68 -1.52
#